data_9b523bd078d17463e032682966fa1ba3
#
_entry.id   9b523bd078d17463e032682966fa1ba3
#
_cell.length_a   1.000
_cell.length_b   1.000
_cell.length_c   1.000
_cell.angle_alpha   90.00
_cell.angle_beta   90.00
_cell.angle_gamma   90.00
#
_symmetry.space_group_name_H-M   'P 1'
#
loop_
_entity.id
_entity.type
_entity.pdbx_description
1 polymer ?
#
loop_
_entity_poly.entity_id
_entity_poly.type
_entity_poly.pdbx_seq_one_letter_code
_entity_poly.pdbx_strand_id
1 'polypeptide(L)'
;MRAKLCGLQSIPQVVADMTLEEKLYMVGCYRACHTRPIPDMDVPAIYLMDGATGLNGSHVVLDYLTDPCRADDPRTAYATPEMIALNRVDLKQAAETYKNDALMSGLVQQAEKYRPGGRQHISFPSGINIGAAFDPAGAEKIGKAVGQELRNAGVDVCFGPNVDIARDPLGGRNYEMYGEDPELVAQTAAAFVRGMQSAGISACAKHFLANNQETNRNTTCSYLSKRAMMELYTRGFAAAI
;
A
#
# COMPACT_ATOMS: atom_id res chain seq x y z
N MET A 1 2.55 -30.76 -19.10
CA MET A 1 1.68 -29.57 -19.05
C MET A 1 1.86 -29.01 -17.63
N ARG A 2 2.16 -27.73 -17.49
CA ARG A 2 2.38 -27.11 -16.16
C ARG A 2 1.06 -26.97 -15.41
N ALA A 3 1.10 -27.12 -14.09
CA ALA A 3 -0.07 -26.92 -13.24
C ALA A 3 -0.58 -25.49 -13.30
N LYS A 4 -1.89 -25.33 -13.21
CA LYS A 4 -2.57 -24.03 -13.22
C LYS A 4 -3.13 -23.71 -11.85
N LEU A 5 -3.10 -22.43 -11.47
CA LEU A 5 -3.68 -21.97 -10.22
C LEU A 5 -5.20 -22.00 -10.33
N CYS A 6 -5.83 -22.92 -9.61
CA CYS A 6 -7.29 -23.10 -9.59
C CYS A 6 -7.87 -23.20 -8.17
N GLY A 7 -7.13 -22.71 -7.18
CA GLY A 7 -7.49 -22.70 -5.77
C GLY A 7 -6.35 -23.15 -4.88
N LEU A 8 -6.55 -23.10 -3.56
CA LEU A 8 -5.50 -23.37 -2.56
C LEU A 8 -4.87 -24.76 -2.72
N GLN A 9 -5.65 -25.77 -3.11
CA GLN A 9 -5.20 -27.13 -3.31
C GLN A 9 -4.20 -27.28 -4.46
N SER A 10 -4.20 -26.37 -5.44
CA SER A 10 -3.28 -26.39 -6.57
C SER A 10 -1.92 -25.75 -6.29
N ILE A 11 -1.80 -24.94 -5.21
CA ILE A 11 -0.59 -24.18 -4.91
C ILE A 11 0.67 -25.05 -4.82
N PRO A 12 0.69 -26.19 -4.10
CA PRO A 12 1.91 -26.99 -4.00
C PRO A 12 2.44 -27.43 -5.38
N GLN A 13 1.55 -27.86 -6.28
CA GLN A 13 1.94 -28.31 -7.62
C GLN A 13 2.34 -27.13 -8.51
N VAL A 14 1.62 -26.01 -8.44
CA VAL A 14 1.97 -24.75 -9.14
C VAL A 14 3.38 -24.31 -8.75
N VAL A 15 3.68 -24.27 -7.45
CA VAL A 15 5.02 -23.90 -6.95
C VAL A 15 6.08 -24.92 -7.38
N ALA A 16 5.76 -26.22 -7.39
CA ALA A 16 6.70 -27.25 -7.85
C ALA A 16 7.05 -27.08 -9.32
N ASP A 17 6.09 -26.75 -10.17
CA ASP A 17 6.25 -26.58 -11.61
C ASP A 17 6.89 -25.23 -12.02
N MET A 18 6.95 -24.25 -11.11
CA MET A 18 7.64 -22.98 -11.34
C MET A 18 9.15 -23.17 -11.50
N THR A 19 9.74 -22.47 -12.45
CA THR A 19 11.19 -22.31 -12.56
C THR A 19 11.74 -21.52 -11.38
N LEU A 20 13.05 -21.57 -11.15
CA LEU A 20 13.68 -20.74 -10.13
C LEU A 20 13.47 -19.24 -10.42
N GLU A 21 13.58 -18.83 -11.67
CA GLU A 21 13.38 -17.45 -12.09
C GLU A 21 11.95 -16.97 -11.79
N GLU A 22 10.93 -17.77 -12.08
CA GLU A 22 9.54 -17.44 -11.75
C GLU A 22 9.30 -17.34 -10.24
N LYS A 23 9.92 -18.22 -9.44
CA LYS A 23 9.88 -18.12 -7.98
C LYS A 23 10.53 -16.84 -7.47
N LEU A 24 11.64 -16.41 -8.07
CA LEU A 24 12.28 -15.13 -7.75
C LEU A 24 11.37 -13.93 -8.11
N TYR A 25 10.65 -14.00 -9.22
CA TYR A 25 9.68 -12.97 -9.60
C TYR A 25 8.49 -12.87 -8.65
N MET A 26 8.09 -13.98 -8.02
CA MET A 26 6.99 -13.97 -7.04
C MET A 26 7.36 -13.27 -5.73
N VAL A 27 8.65 -13.23 -5.37
CA VAL A 27 9.14 -12.55 -4.16
C VAL A 27 9.77 -11.19 -4.45
N GLY A 28 9.87 -10.80 -5.71
CA GLY A 28 10.35 -9.50 -6.17
C GLY A 28 9.25 -8.64 -6.78
N CYS A 29 9.49 -7.34 -6.88
CA CYS A 29 8.59 -6.44 -7.58
C CYS A 29 8.87 -6.47 -9.08
N TYR A 30 7.82 -6.58 -9.89
CA TYR A 30 7.90 -6.42 -11.34
C TYR A 30 7.85 -4.95 -11.75
N ARG A 31 7.03 -4.18 -11.04
CA ARG A 31 6.95 -2.71 -11.03
C ARG A 31 7.04 -2.26 -9.57
N ALA A 32 6.96 -0.96 -9.31
CA ALA A 32 7.00 -0.44 -7.94
C ALA A 32 5.98 -1.09 -7.01
N CYS A 33 4.83 -1.48 -7.54
CA CYS A 33 3.68 -1.91 -6.76
C CYS A 33 3.04 -3.23 -7.23
N HIS A 34 3.66 -3.99 -8.14
CA HIS A 34 3.10 -5.24 -8.66
C HIS A 34 4.09 -6.40 -8.54
N THR A 35 3.56 -7.59 -8.28
CA THR A 35 4.28 -8.84 -8.57
C THR A 35 4.18 -9.16 -10.05
N ARG A 36 5.09 -10.00 -10.56
CA ARG A 36 5.04 -10.45 -11.95
C ARG A 36 3.98 -11.55 -12.11
N PRO A 37 3.08 -11.46 -13.10
CA PRO A 37 2.16 -12.54 -13.38
C PRO A 37 2.88 -13.71 -14.11
N ILE A 38 2.32 -14.92 -13.98
CA ILE A 38 2.76 -16.11 -14.75
C ILE A 38 1.54 -16.63 -15.51
N PRO A 39 1.27 -16.08 -16.71
CA PRO A 39 0.00 -16.30 -17.42
C PRO A 39 -0.25 -17.76 -17.83
N ASP A 40 0.80 -18.50 -18.20
CA ASP A 40 0.68 -19.92 -18.58
C ASP A 40 0.36 -20.86 -17.41
N MET A 41 0.45 -20.35 -16.17
CA MET A 41 0.05 -21.03 -14.94
C MET A 41 -1.19 -20.42 -14.28
N ASP A 42 -1.84 -19.45 -14.91
CA ASP A 42 -2.98 -18.69 -14.39
C ASP A 42 -2.67 -17.98 -13.04
N VAL A 43 -1.39 -17.60 -12.80
CA VAL A 43 -0.96 -16.85 -11.63
C VAL A 43 -1.07 -15.36 -11.96
N PRO A 44 -1.98 -14.61 -11.30
CA PRO A 44 -2.17 -13.18 -11.56
C PRO A 44 -1.04 -12.35 -10.97
N ALA A 45 -0.87 -11.12 -11.46
CA ALA A 45 -0.15 -10.10 -10.73
C ALA A 45 -0.93 -9.71 -9.47
N ILE A 46 -0.22 -9.44 -8.38
CA ILE A 46 -0.77 -8.88 -7.15
C ILE A 46 -0.39 -7.40 -7.10
N TYR A 47 -1.37 -6.52 -6.94
CA TYR A 47 -1.15 -5.09 -6.80
C TYR A 47 -1.09 -4.69 -5.34
N LEU A 48 0.06 -4.19 -4.91
CA LEU A 48 0.33 -3.75 -3.55
C LEU A 48 0.41 -2.22 -3.52
N MET A 49 -0.24 -1.57 -2.56
CA MET A 49 -0.25 -0.11 -2.49
C MET A 49 -0.16 0.38 -1.04
N ASP A 50 0.59 1.44 -0.83
CA ASP A 50 0.54 2.19 0.43
C ASP A 50 -0.74 3.02 0.49
N GLY A 51 -1.53 2.85 1.54
CA GLY A 51 -2.85 3.44 1.59
C GLY A 51 -3.53 3.39 2.95
N ALA A 52 -2.77 3.47 4.06
CA ALA A 52 -3.34 3.44 5.41
C ALA A 52 -4.36 4.58 5.67
N THR A 53 -4.23 5.69 4.93
CA THR A 53 -5.13 6.86 4.99
C THR A 53 -5.91 7.08 3.68
N GLY A 54 -6.02 6.06 2.84
CA GLY A 54 -6.63 6.11 1.51
C GLY A 54 -5.63 5.86 0.39
N LEU A 55 -6.10 5.84 -0.84
CA LEU A 55 -5.29 5.54 -2.03
C LEU A 55 -4.14 6.55 -2.19
N ASN A 56 -2.90 6.03 -2.29
CA ASN A 56 -1.72 6.86 -2.48
C ASN A 56 -1.47 7.14 -3.96
N GLY A 57 -1.85 8.35 -4.41
CA GLY A 57 -1.67 8.76 -5.79
C GLY A 57 -0.22 8.76 -6.28
N SER A 58 0.76 8.95 -5.40
CA SER A 58 2.17 8.88 -5.79
C SER A 58 2.58 7.47 -6.21
N HIS A 59 2.00 6.43 -5.60
CA HIS A 59 2.24 5.05 -6.01
C HIS A 59 1.65 4.74 -7.39
N VAL A 60 0.51 5.34 -7.74
CA VAL A 60 -0.06 5.20 -9.09
C VAL A 60 0.90 5.75 -10.15
N VAL A 61 1.50 6.91 -9.89
CA VAL A 61 2.52 7.52 -10.76
C VAL A 61 3.77 6.67 -10.81
N LEU A 62 4.27 6.24 -9.66
CA LEU A 62 5.49 5.44 -9.56
C LEU A 62 5.35 4.09 -10.27
N ASP A 63 4.22 3.42 -10.12
CA ASP A 63 3.93 2.17 -10.82
C ASP A 63 3.93 2.33 -12.34
N TYR A 64 3.38 3.44 -12.84
CA TYR A 64 3.41 3.75 -14.27
C TYR A 64 4.85 4.01 -14.77
N LEU A 65 5.66 4.77 -14.01
CA LEU A 65 7.02 5.09 -14.40
C LEU A 65 7.96 3.89 -14.37
N THR A 66 7.74 2.96 -13.43
CA THR A 66 8.58 1.76 -13.29
C THR A 66 8.17 0.60 -14.22
N ASP A 67 7.23 0.82 -15.13
CA ASP A 67 6.90 -0.16 -16.17
C ASP A 67 8.12 -0.40 -17.07
N PRO A 68 8.65 -1.64 -17.17
CA PRO A 68 9.80 -1.97 -18.01
C PRO A 68 9.62 -1.56 -19.48
N CYS A 69 8.39 -1.48 -19.98
CA CYS A 69 8.11 -1.00 -21.33
C CYS A 69 8.43 0.48 -21.56
N ARG A 70 8.78 1.22 -20.51
CA ARG A 70 9.12 2.66 -20.55
C ARG A 70 10.54 2.95 -20.10
N ALA A 71 11.37 1.92 -19.90
CA ALA A 71 12.73 2.07 -19.37
C ALA A 71 13.63 2.97 -20.23
N ASP A 72 13.33 3.13 -21.52
CA ASP A 72 14.10 3.96 -22.43
C ASP A 72 13.81 5.48 -22.30
N ASP A 73 12.75 5.90 -21.61
CA ASP A 73 12.49 7.32 -21.36
C ASP A 73 13.20 7.77 -20.07
N PRO A 74 14.20 8.66 -20.15
CA PRO A 74 14.98 9.08 -18.97
C PRO A 74 14.13 9.79 -17.91
N ARG A 75 12.94 10.31 -18.27
CA ARG A 75 12.01 10.93 -17.32
C ARG A 75 11.35 9.92 -16.38
N THR A 76 11.45 8.61 -16.69
CA THR A 76 10.91 7.55 -15.82
C THR A 76 11.78 7.27 -14.59
N ALA A 77 12.99 7.84 -14.54
CA ALA A 77 13.91 7.61 -13.43
C ALA A 77 13.41 8.16 -12.07
N TYR A 78 12.50 9.16 -12.09
CA TYR A 78 11.92 9.75 -10.89
C TYR A 78 10.58 10.45 -11.18
N ALA A 79 9.68 10.48 -10.20
CA ALA A 79 8.41 11.19 -10.29
C ALA A 79 8.61 12.68 -10.02
N THR A 80 8.21 13.54 -10.96
CA THR A 80 8.24 14.99 -10.77
C THR A 80 7.02 15.49 -10.00
N PRO A 81 7.07 16.70 -9.38
CA PRO A 81 5.89 17.29 -8.74
C PRO A 81 4.67 17.39 -9.67
N GLU A 82 4.86 17.70 -10.95
CA GLU A 82 3.80 17.79 -11.95
C GLU A 82 3.14 16.41 -12.19
N MET A 83 3.93 15.35 -12.29
CA MET A 83 3.43 13.98 -12.44
C MET A 83 2.59 13.57 -11.22
N ILE A 84 3.06 13.86 -10.01
CA ILE A 84 2.34 13.57 -8.77
C ILE A 84 1.05 14.41 -8.70
N ALA A 85 1.10 15.66 -9.16
CA ALA A 85 -0.05 16.56 -9.14
C ALA A 85 -1.21 16.07 -10.02
N LEU A 86 -0.98 15.20 -11.03
CA LEU A 86 -2.04 14.62 -11.86
C LEU A 86 -3.12 13.88 -11.05
N ASN A 87 -2.80 13.43 -9.85
CA ASN A 87 -3.78 12.82 -8.95
C ASN A 87 -4.76 13.82 -8.32
N ARG A 88 -4.54 15.13 -8.48
CA ARG A 88 -5.32 16.21 -7.83
C ARG A 88 -5.93 17.21 -8.79
N VAL A 89 -5.55 17.17 -10.06
CA VAL A 89 -6.03 18.12 -11.08
C VAL A 89 -7.23 17.60 -11.85
N ASP A 90 -7.87 18.49 -12.62
CA ASP A 90 -8.87 18.10 -13.61
C ASP A 90 -8.20 17.31 -14.74
N LEU A 91 -8.57 16.04 -14.87
CA LEU A 91 -7.96 15.13 -15.84
C LEU A 91 -8.30 15.50 -17.29
N LYS A 92 -9.47 16.13 -17.56
CA LYS A 92 -9.82 16.57 -18.90
C LYS A 92 -8.92 17.72 -19.33
N GLN A 93 -8.69 18.70 -18.45
CA GLN A 93 -7.76 19.79 -18.70
C GLN A 93 -6.32 19.26 -18.84
N ALA A 94 -5.90 18.32 -17.99
CA ALA A 94 -4.59 17.70 -18.08
C ALA A 94 -4.41 16.94 -19.41
N ALA A 95 -5.42 16.19 -19.87
CA ALA A 95 -5.40 15.48 -21.14
C ALA A 95 -5.18 16.44 -22.34
N GLU A 96 -5.86 17.58 -22.34
CA GLU A 96 -5.65 18.59 -23.40
C GLU A 96 -4.27 19.25 -23.29
N THR A 97 -3.82 19.55 -22.07
CA THR A 97 -2.50 20.17 -21.84
C THR A 97 -1.35 19.29 -22.31
N TYR A 98 -1.43 17.99 -22.05
CA TYR A 98 -0.34 17.04 -22.29
C TYR A 98 -0.55 16.15 -23.52
N LYS A 99 -1.50 16.45 -24.40
CA LYS A 99 -1.86 15.62 -25.57
C LYS A 99 -0.70 15.28 -26.50
N ASN A 100 0.32 16.14 -26.56
CA ASN A 100 1.51 15.99 -27.40
C ASN A 100 2.73 15.42 -26.63
N ASP A 101 2.60 15.13 -25.35
CA ASP A 101 3.64 14.49 -24.53
C ASP A 101 3.21 13.06 -24.20
N ALA A 102 3.85 12.08 -24.85
CA ALA A 102 3.47 10.67 -24.72
C ALA A 102 3.54 10.14 -23.28
N LEU A 103 4.56 10.56 -22.49
CA LEU A 103 4.70 10.14 -21.10
C LEU A 103 3.61 10.74 -20.22
N MET A 104 3.41 12.05 -20.29
CA MET A 104 2.40 12.74 -19.49
C MET A 104 0.97 12.35 -19.91
N SER A 105 0.72 12.18 -21.20
CA SER A 105 -0.58 11.66 -21.70
C SER A 105 -0.87 10.26 -21.17
N GLY A 106 0.12 9.38 -21.14
CA GLY A 106 -0.02 8.05 -20.56
C GLY A 106 -0.26 8.09 -19.04
N LEU A 107 0.39 9.02 -18.32
CA LEU A 107 0.12 9.24 -16.90
C LEU A 107 -1.31 9.76 -16.64
N VAL A 108 -1.83 10.63 -17.51
CA VAL A 108 -3.23 11.09 -17.44
C VAL A 108 -4.18 9.91 -17.62
N GLN A 109 -3.92 9.04 -18.60
CA GLN A 109 -4.72 7.82 -18.82
C GLN A 109 -4.65 6.87 -17.63
N GLN A 110 -3.48 6.70 -17.03
CA GLN A 110 -3.33 5.92 -15.80
C GLN A 110 -4.12 6.53 -14.64
N ALA A 111 -4.03 7.85 -14.45
CA ALA A 111 -4.79 8.55 -13.43
C ALA A 111 -6.31 8.40 -13.64
N GLU A 112 -6.80 8.44 -14.90
CA GLU A 112 -8.21 8.20 -15.23
C GLU A 112 -8.65 6.78 -14.86
N LYS A 113 -7.81 5.78 -15.06
CA LYS A 113 -8.09 4.39 -14.64
C LYS A 113 -8.38 4.28 -13.15
N TYR A 114 -7.62 5.00 -12.31
CA TYR A 114 -7.78 5.00 -10.85
C TYR A 114 -8.79 6.04 -10.34
N ARG A 115 -9.17 7.00 -11.18
CA ARG A 115 -10.11 8.08 -10.88
C ARG A 115 -11.17 8.20 -11.99
N PRO A 116 -11.99 7.17 -12.24
CA PRO A 116 -12.96 7.18 -13.35
C PRO A 116 -13.88 8.40 -13.31
N GLY A 117 -13.95 9.15 -14.41
CA GLY A 117 -14.72 10.39 -14.49
C GLY A 117 -14.12 11.56 -13.70
N GLY A 118 -12.81 11.51 -13.38
CA GLY A 118 -12.10 12.55 -12.67
C GLY A 118 -12.43 12.66 -11.18
N ARG A 119 -13.10 11.65 -10.59
CA ARG A 119 -13.40 11.64 -9.15
C ARG A 119 -12.12 11.70 -8.35
N GLN A 120 -12.07 12.59 -7.37
CA GLN A 120 -10.96 12.62 -6.42
C GLN A 120 -11.11 11.48 -5.42
N HIS A 121 -9.98 10.86 -5.06
CA HIS A 121 -9.94 9.92 -3.94
C HIS A 121 -10.20 10.65 -2.63
N ILE A 122 -10.86 9.97 -1.72
CA ILE A 122 -11.16 10.51 -0.40
C ILE A 122 -9.87 10.45 0.43
N SER A 123 -9.55 11.57 1.09
CA SER A 123 -8.56 11.58 2.15
C SER A 123 -9.25 11.21 3.46
N PHE A 124 -8.93 10.05 3.98
CA PHE A 124 -9.48 9.56 5.25
C PHE A 124 -8.78 10.23 6.44
N PRO A 125 -9.39 10.19 7.64
CA PRO A 125 -8.74 10.68 8.84
C PRO A 125 -7.37 10.04 9.05
N SER A 126 -6.43 10.83 9.56
CA SER A 126 -5.10 10.32 9.91
C SER A 126 -5.18 9.30 11.05
N GLY A 127 -4.18 8.42 11.17
CA GLY A 127 -4.13 7.40 12.21
C GLY A 127 -4.35 7.97 13.61
N ILE A 128 -3.65 9.07 13.92
CA ILE A 128 -3.78 9.71 15.24
C ILE A 128 -5.22 10.20 15.53
N ASN A 129 -5.94 10.68 14.51
CA ASN A 129 -7.34 11.09 14.68
C ASN A 129 -8.26 9.90 14.92
N ILE A 130 -7.99 8.76 14.22
CA ILE A 130 -8.76 7.52 14.41
C ILE A 130 -8.52 6.99 15.83
N GLY A 131 -7.27 6.95 16.30
CA GLY A 131 -6.92 6.52 17.64
C GLY A 131 -7.50 7.44 18.73
N ALA A 132 -7.46 8.76 18.54
CA ALA A 132 -7.99 9.73 19.47
C ALA A 132 -9.52 9.65 19.67
N ALA A 133 -10.24 8.98 18.77
CA ALA A 133 -11.67 8.73 18.93
C ALA A 133 -11.97 7.65 19.98
N PHE A 134 -11.02 6.79 20.33
CA PHE A 134 -11.21 5.64 21.22
C PHE A 134 -12.43 4.75 20.84
N ASP A 135 -12.70 4.67 19.51
CA ASP A 135 -13.85 3.98 18.94
C ASP A 135 -13.41 2.89 17.95
N PRO A 136 -13.22 1.63 18.40
CA PRO A 136 -12.88 0.53 17.50
C PRO A 136 -13.95 0.28 16.43
N ALA A 137 -15.24 0.51 16.72
CA ALA A 137 -16.30 0.32 15.73
C ALA A 137 -16.23 1.39 14.62
N GLY A 138 -15.89 2.61 14.97
CA GLY A 138 -15.57 3.68 14.00
C GLY A 138 -14.35 3.34 13.16
N ALA A 139 -13.28 2.83 13.78
CA ALA A 139 -12.07 2.41 13.08
C ALA A 139 -12.37 1.28 12.06
N GLU A 140 -13.23 0.32 12.39
CA GLU A 140 -13.66 -0.75 11.49
C GLU A 140 -14.42 -0.20 10.29
N LYS A 141 -15.34 0.74 10.50
CA LYS A 141 -16.08 1.41 9.40
C LYS A 141 -15.14 2.17 8.47
N ILE A 142 -14.15 2.89 9.02
CA ILE A 142 -13.14 3.60 8.22
C ILE A 142 -12.30 2.59 7.43
N GLY A 143 -11.82 1.53 8.09
CA GLY A 143 -11.06 0.46 7.42
C GLY A 143 -11.82 -0.16 6.25
N LYS A 144 -13.13 -0.40 6.42
CA LYS A 144 -14.01 -0.89 5.35
C LYS A 144 -14.12 0.10 4.19
N ALA A 145 -14.28 1.39 4.48
CA ALA A 145 -14.39 2.41 3.44
C ALA A 145 -13.08 2.58 2.66
N VAL A 146 -11.93 2.58 3.34
CA VAL A 146 -10.60 2.56 2.72
C VAL A 146 -10.43 1.32 1.83
N GLY A 147 -10.80 0.15 2.36
CA GLY A 147 -10.72 -1.10 1.60
C GLY A 147 -11.58 -1.08 0.33
N GLN A 148 -12.79 -0.53 0.39
CA GLN A 148 -13.66 -0.39 -0.78
C GLN A 148 -13.05 0.52 -1.85
N GLU A 149 -12.44 1.63 -1.45
CA GLU A 149 -11.80 2.55 -2.39
C GLU A 149 -10.58 1.89 -3.06
N LEU A 150 -9.74 1.21 -2.29
CA LEU A 150 -8.59 0.46 -2.81
C LEU A 150 -9.02 -0.66 -3.76
N ARG A 151 -10.06 -1.42 -3.40
CA ARG A 151 -10.60 -2.47 -4.27
C ARG A 151 -11.13 -1.92 -5.58
N ASN A 152 -11.83 -0.78 -5.55
CA ASN A 152 -12.33 -0.13 -6.76
C ASN A 152 -11.17 0.34 -7.67
N ALA A 153 -10.02 0.62 -7.10
CA ALA A 153 -8.79 0.94 -7.82
C ALA A 153 -8.01 -0.31 -8.28
N GLY A 154 -8.50 -1.53 -7.99
CA GLY A 154 -7.86 -2.79 -8.38
C GLY A 154 -6.68 -3.20 -7.51
N VAL A 155 -6.56 -2.63 -6.30
CA VAL A 155 -5.52 -2.99 -5.32
C VAL A 155 -5.91 -4.29 -4.63
N ASP A 156 -4.94 -5.17 -4.39
CA ASP A 156 -5.13 -6.45 -3.70
C ASP A 156 -4.62 -6.39 -2.26
N VAL A 157 -3.51 -5.69 -2.02
CA VAL A 157 -2.85 -5.59 -0.72
C VAL A 157 -2.59 -4.13 -0.36
N CYS A 158 -3.03 -3.71 0.81
CA CYS A 158 -2.72 -2.40 1.38
C CYS A 158 -1.55 -2.49 2.36
N PHE A 159 -0.51 -1.67 2.18
CA PHE A 159 0.54 -1.46 3.19
C PHE A 159 -0.01 -0.56 4.30
N GLY A 160 -0.70 -1.18 5.23
CA GLY A 160 -1.36 -0.57 6.38
C GLY A 160 -2.21 -1.59 7.14
N PRO A 161 -2.63 -1.24 8.37
CA PRO A 161 -2.39 0.01 9.07
C PRO A 161 -0.96 0.19 9.59
N ASN A 162 -0.61 1.43 9.98
CA ASN A 162 0.60 1.68 10.75
C ASN A 162 0.34 1.36 12.23
N VAL A 163 1.07 0.39 12.76
CA VAL A 163 0.98 -0.07 14.16
C VAL A 163 2.20 0.30 15.00
N ASP A 164 3.06 1.17 14.47
CA ASP A 164 4.12 1.79 15.26
C ASP A 164 3.52 2.65 16.38
N ILE A 165 4.29 2.87 17.44
CA ILE A 165 3.87 3.64 18.61
C ILE A 165 4.38 5.08 18.48
N ALA A 166 3.51 6.07 18.63
CA ALA A 166 3.84 7.51 18.62
C ALA A 166 4.61 7.90 19.90
N ARG A 167 5.80 7.33 20.10
CA ARG A 167 6.60 7.48 21.32
C ARG A 167 7.30 8.84 21.41
N ASP A 168 7.85 9.31 20.28
CA ASP A 168 8.54 10.60 20.21
C ASP A 168 7.59 11.64 19.59
N PRO A 169 7.27 12.74 20.32
CA PRO A 169 6.42 13.81 19.77
C PRO A 169 6.94 14.44 18.47
N LEU A 170 8.25 14.36 18.22
CA LEU A 170 8.89 14.86 17.00
C LEU A 170 8.98 13.80 15.89
N GLY A 171 8.37 12.64 16.08
CA GLY A 171 8.33 11.59 15.06
C GLY A 171 7.64 12.06 13.79
N GLY A 172 8.35 12.04 12.64
CA GLY A 172 7.87 12.61 11.37
C GLY A 172 6.63 11.92 10.78
N ARG A 173 6.28 10.73 11.27
CA ARG A 173 5.11 9.95 10.82
C ARG A 173 4.10 9.66 11.92
N ASN A 174 4.11 10.41 13.02
CA ASN A 174 3.15 10.24 14.10
C ASN A 174 1.69 10.38 13.63
N TYR A 175 1.44 11.16 12.58
CA TYR A 175 0.09 11.33 12.03
C TYR A 175 -0.50 10.01 11.48
N GLU A 176 0.33 9.04 11.10
CA GLU A 176 -0.12 7.72 10.62
C GLU A 176 -0.40 6.74 11.77
N MET A 177 0.13 6.99 12.98
CA MET A 177 0.06 6.10 14.11
C MET A 177 -1.23 6.34 14.91
N TYR A 178 -1.75 5.30 15.55
CA TYR A 178 -3.00 5.41 16.33
C TYR A 178 -2.81 6.04 17.71
N GLY A 179 -1.58 6.12 18.21
CA GLY A 179 -1.27 6.71 19.51
C GLY A 179 0.02 6.17 20.11
N GLU A 180 0.27 6.55 21.36
CA GLU A 180 1.44 6.11 22.12
C GLU A 180 1.17 4.88 23.00
N ASP A 181 -0.10 4.53 23.24
CA ASP A 181 -0.50 3.37 24.04
C ASP A 181 -0.59 2.12 23.15
N PRO A 182 0.21 1.06 23.44
CA PRO A 182 0.20 -0.17 22.65
C PRO A 182 -1.16 -0.89 22.62
N GLU A 183 -1.98 -0.75 23.68
CA GLU A 183 -3.32 -1.34 23.72
C GLU A 183 -4.29 -0.59 22.81
N LEU A 184 -4.28 0.74 22.85
CA LEU A 184 -5.06 1.56 21.94
C LEU A 184 -4.70 1.24 20.49
N VAL A 185 -3.39 1.15 20.17
CA VAL A 185 -2.90 0.78 18.85
C VAL A 185 -3.41 -0.60 18.44
N ALA A 186 -3.33 -1.59 19.34
CA ALA A 186 -3.77 -2.97 19.09
C ALA A 186 -5.26 -3.04 18.77
N GLN A 187 -6.12 -2.46 19.60
CA GLN A 187 -7.58 -2.50 19.44
C GLN A 187 -8.02 -1.76 18.16
N THR A 188 -7.45 -0.60 17.91
CA THR A 188 -7.77 0.21 16.73
C THR A 188 -7.30 -0.47 15.44
N ALA A 189 -6.07 -1.00 15.43
CA ALA A 189 -5.51 -1.69 14.27
C ALA A 189 -6.30 -2.96 13.93
N ALA A 190 -6.63 -3.80 14.93
CA ALA A 190 -7.42 -5.01 14.71
C ALA A 190 -8.79 -4.68 14.08
N ALA A 191 -9.46 -3.65 14.57
CA ALA A 191 -10.73 -3.20 14.03
C ALA A 191 -10.59 -2.68 12.59
N PHE A 192 -9.59 -1.85 12.33
CA PHE A 192 -9.32 -1.32 10.99
C PHE A 192 -9.02 -2.44 9.99
N VAL A 193 -8.20 -3.44 10.38
CA VAL A 193 -7.88 -4.62 9.56
C VAL A 193 -9.13 -5.41 9.22
N ARG A 194 -9.99 -5.72 10.22
CA ARG A 194 -11.26 -6.42 9.96
C ARG A 194 -12.13 -5.67 8.96
N GLY A 195 -12.22 -4.33 9.11
CA GLY A 195 -12.96 -3.49 8.19
C GLY A 195 -12.41 -3.59 6.77
N MET A 196 -11.10 -3.43 6.58
CA MET A 196 -10.43 -3.51 5.28
C MET A 196 -10.60 -4.88 4.63
N GLN A 197 -10.38 -5.95 5.38
CA GLN A 197 -10.53 -7.32 4.89
C GLN A 197 -11.99 -7.64 4.53
N SER A 198 -12.97 -7.05 5.22
CA SER A 198 -14.39 -7.20 4.85
C SER A 198 -14.72 -6.64 3.46
N ALA A 199 -13.90 -5.73 2.94
CA ALA A 199 -13.99 -5.21 1.58
C ALA A 199 -13.18 -6.05 0.57
N GLY A 200 -12.49 -7.11 1.01
CA GLY A 200 -11.71 -8.01 0.16
C GLY A 200 -10.29 -7.53 -0.15
N ILE A 201 -9.72 -6.65 0.67
CA ILE A 201 -8.33 -6.19 0.59
C ILE A 201 -7.50 -6.86 1.70
N SER A 202 -6.35 -7.38 1.35
CA SER A 202 -5.39 -7.86 2.34
C SER A 202 -4.72 -6.67 3.03
N ALA A 203 -4.70 -6.69 4.37
CA ALA A 203 -3.98 -5.70 5.16
C ALA A 203 -2.55 -6.18 5.42
N CYS A 204 -1.57 -5.29 5.31
CA CYS A 204 -0.18 -5.54 5.65
C CYS A 204 0.24 -4.52 6.72
N ALA A 205 0.08 -4.89 7.98
CA ALA A 205 0.46 -4.04 9.11
C ALA A 205 1.95 -3.66 9.05
N LYS A 206 2.26 -2.41 9.35
CA LYS A 206 3.63 -1.85 9.25
C LYS A 206 3.96 -0.95 10.44
N HIS A 207 5.22 -0.68 10.69
CA HIS A 207 6.41 -1.23 10.07
C HIS A 207 7.04 -2.26 11.01
N PHE A 208 7.33 -3.42 10.54
CA PHE A 208 7.91 -4.47 11.38
C PHE A 208 9.44 -4.33 11.36
N LEU A 209 10.11 -3.77 12.40
CA LEU A 209 9.52 -3.41 13.69
C LEU A 209 10.12 -2.08 14.20
N ALA A 210 9.29 -1.29 14.93
CA ALA A 210 9.72 -0.13 15.72
C ALA A 210 10.23 1.07 14.89
N ASN A 211 9.50 1.45 13.85
CA ASN A 211 9.77 2.67 13.06
C ASN A 211 9.15 3.90 13.73
N ASN A 212 9.65 4.28 14.92
CA ASN A 212 9.07 5.36 15.73
C ASN A 212 9.66 6.74 15.43
N GLN A 213 10.64 6.84 14.54
CA GLN A 213 11.28 8.09 14.12
C GLN A 213 11.77 7.96 12.67
N GLU A 214 11.93 9.10 11.99
CA GLU A 214 12.26 9.14 10.57
C GLU A 214 13.65 9.73 10.27
N THR A 215 14.34 10.29 11.28
CA THR A 215 15.67 10.87 11.09
C THR A 215 16.65 9.79 10.68
N ASN A 216 17.26 9.93 9.49
CA ASN A 216 18.21 8.97 8.93
C ASN A 216 17.67 7.52 8.87
N ARG A 217 16.37 7.32 8.63
CA ARG A 217 15.70 6.01 8.72
C ARG A 217 16.37 4.90 7.91
N ASN A 218 17.05 5.25 6.82
CA ASN A 218 17.75 4.26 5.98
C ASN A 218 19.07 3.75 6.58
N THR A 219 19.57 4.39 7.64
CA THR A 219 20.86 4.07 8.28
C THR A 219 20.75 3.93 9.79
N THR A 220 19.58 4.24 10.38
CA THR A 220 19.34 4.13 11.83
C THR A 220 18.90 2.71 12.20
N CYS A 221 19.43 2.19 13.31
CA CYS A 221 18.95 0.95 13.93
C CYS A 221 18.18 1.28 15.22
N SER A 222 17.02 0.64 15.39
CA SER A 222 16.26 0.70 16.64
C SER A 222 16.76 -0.36 17.61
N TYR A 223 17.24 0.06 18.77
CA TYR A 223 17.70 -0.84 19.82
C TYR A 223 16.62 -0.99 20.89
N LEU A 224 16.14 -2.23 21.06
CA LEU A 224 15.08 -2.58 22.00
C LEU A 224 15.51 -3.73 22.89
N SER A 225 15.11 -3.69 24.17
CA SER A 225 15.16 -4.91 24.98
C SER A 225 14.14 -5.93 24.47
N LYS A 226 14.41 -7.21 24.61
CA LYS A 226 13.46 -8.27 24.24
C LYS A 226 12.09 -8.09 24.92
N ARG A 227 12.09 -7.63 26.17
CA ARG A 227 10.86 -7.35 26.92
C ARG A 227 10.06 -6.21 26.27
N ALA A 228 10.69 -5.06 26.00
CA ALA A 228 10.02 -3.93 25.36
C ALA A 228 9.50 -4.32 23.97
N MET A 229 10.27 -5.06 23.20
CA MET A 229 9.84 -5.57 21.90
C MET A 229 8.54 -6.39 22.03
N MET A 230 8.51 -7.34 22.94
CA MET A 230 7.36 -8.27 23.10
C MET A 230 6.14 -7.61 23.75
N GLU A 231 6.33 -6.76 24.74
CA GLU A 231 5.23 -6.19 25.52
C GLU A 231 4.62 -4.94 24.87
N LEU A 232 5.40 -4.17 24.11
CA LEU A 232 4.98 -2.90 23.53
C LEU A 232 4.88 -2.96 21.99
N TYR A 233 5.97 -3.26 21.31
CA TYR A 233 6.08 -3.04 19.88
C TYR A 233 5.46 -4.14 19.00
N THR A 234 5.39 -5.38 19.49
CA THR A 234 4.72 -6.46 18.75
C THR A 234 3.22 -6.57 19.04
N ARG A 235 2.70 -5.82 20.03
CA ARG A 235 1.31 -5.92 20.46
C ARG A 235 0.33 -5.55 19.36
N GLY A 236 0.58 -4.46 18.63
CA GLY A 236 -0.23 -4.04 17.48
C GLY A 236 -0.27 -5.10 16.38
N PHE A 237 0.88 -5.72 16.08
CA PHE A 237 0.97 -6.80 15.10
C PHE A 237 0.20 -8.05 15.55
N ALA A 238 0.39 -8.49 16.79
CA ALA A 238 -0.30 -9.66 17.33
C ALA A 238 -1.83 -9.50 17.34
N ALA A 239 -2.34 -8.29 17.47
CA ALA A 239 -3.78 -8.02 17.42
C ALA A 239 -4.33 -7.91 15.99
N ALA A 240 -3.47 -7.56 15.02
CA ALA A 240 -3.85 -7.39 13.61
C ALA A 240 -3.88 -8.72 12.82
N ILE A 241 -3.25 -9.79 13.36
CA ILE A 241 -3.21 -11.14 12.78
C ILE A 241 -4.40 -11.95 13.26
#